data_091da9a0f8f3698b86efec7a0ac3fa68
#
_entry.id   091da9a0f8f3698b86efec7a0ac3fa68
#
_cell.length_a   1.000
_cell.length_b   1.000
_cell.length_c   1.000
_cell.angle_alpha   90.00
_cell.angle_beta   90.00
_cell.angle_gamma   90.00
#
_symmetry.space_group_name_H-M   'P 1'
#
loop_
_entity.id
_entity.type
_entity.pdbx_description
1 polymer ?
#
loop_
_entity_poly.entity_id
_entity_poly.type
_entity_poly.pdbx_seq_one_letter_code
_entity_poly.pdbx_strand_id
1 'polypeptide(L)'
;MNAEEKYQAELKQSDLDHHQPTAAAMTGHIISNLLIHSLKINQANLFAKGSVSLFLAEKAAGWIAYERQEFDQLNHLLVNNGESIPTITAQFKEYTMLEEDGSSKYLAGDKQLFALVKDFDTQTLFITKA
;
A
#
# COMPACT_ATOMS: atom_id res chain seq x y z
N MET A 1 16.62 -10.51 25.38
CA MET A 1 15.45 -10.98 24.61
C MET A 1 15.90 -11.71 23.35
N ASN A 2 15.29 -12.84 23.04
CA ASN A 2 15.52 -13.53 21.79
C ASN A 2 14.71 -12.90 20.64
N ALA A 3 14.90 -13.41 19.43
CA ALA A 3 14.24 -12.86 18.24
C ALA A 3 12.71 -12.93 18.34
N GLU A 4 12.18 -14.04 18.81
CA GLU A 4 10.72 -14.22 18.95
C GLU A 4 10.14 -13.26 19.98
N GLU A 5 10.80 -13.10 21.11
CA GLU A 5 10.35 -12.17 22.16
C GLU A 5 10.37 -10.73 21.66
N LYS A 6 11.40 -10.34 20.91
CA LYS A 6 11.48 -9.02 20.30
C LYS A 6 10.33 -8.79 19.31
N TYR A 7 10.02 -9.80 18.50
CA TYR A 7 8.94 -9.70 17.53
C TYR A 7 7.58 -9.60 18.22
N GLN A 8 7.34 -10.38 19.26
CA GLN A 8 6.08 -10.31 20.03
C GLN A 8 5.92 -8.95 20.71
N ALA A 9 7.02 -8.38 21.23
CA ALA A 9 6.97 -7.03 21.80
C ALA A 9 6.64 -5.99 20.75
N GLU A 10 7.22 -6.11 19.55
CA GLU A 10 6.92 -5.24 18.41
C GLU A 10 5.43 -5.32 18.01
N LEU A 11 4.87 -6.53 17.91
CA LEU A 11 3.47 -6.72 17.57
C LEU A 11 2.56 -6.06 18.60
N LYS A 12 2.89 -6.18 19.86
CA LYS A 12 2.12 -5.58 20.95
C LYS A 12 2.13 -4.06 20.84
N GLN A 13 3.30 -3.48 20.59
CA GLN A 13 3.43 -2.04 20.43
C GLN A 13 2.71 -1.54 19.17
N SER A 14 2.82 -2.28 18.07
CA SER A 14 2.12 -1.96 16.83
C SER A 14 0.61 -1.98 17.01
N ASP A 15 0.08 -2.95 17.77
CA ASP A 15 -1.36 -3.03 18.03
C ASP A 15 -1.83 -1.81 18.84
N LEU A 16 -1.07 -1.40 19.84
CA LEU A 16 -1.37 -0.20 20.61
C LEU A 16 -1.33 1.06 19.73
N ASP A 17 -0.29 1.18 18.92
CA ASP A 17 -0.11 2.34 18.03
C ASP A 17 -1.20 2.40 16.96
N HIS A 18 -1.66 1.24 16.47
CA HIS A 18 -2.71 1.15 15.45
C HIS A 18 -4.03 1.75 15.92
N HIS A 19 -4.32 1.66 17.20
CA HIS A 19 -5.56 2.20 17.78
C HIS A 19 -5.47 3.69 18.16
N GLN A 20 -4.30 4.31 17.96
CA GLN A 20 -4.09 5.72 18.25
C GLN A 20 -3.82 6.49 16.95
N PRO A 21 -4.44 7.67 16.73
CA PRO A 21 -4.25 8.44 15.51
C PRO A 21 -2.91 9.21 15.54
N THR A 22 -1.79 8.48 15.60
CA THR A 22 -0.45 9.06 15.57
C THR A 22 0.06 9.12 14.14
N ALA A 23 1.04 9.99 13.89
CA ALA A 23 1.71 10.06 12.58
C ALA A 23 2.35 8.74 12.21
N ALA A 24 2.97 8.05 13.17
CA ALA A 24 3.59 6.74 12.94
C ALA A 24 2.58 5.70 12.50
N ALA A 25 1.42 5.62 13.17
CA ALA A 25 0.36 4.68 12.80
C ALA A 25 -0.18 4.98 11.40
N MET A 26 -0.43 6.26 11.09
CA MET A 26 -0.90 6.67 9.77
C MET A 26 0.11 6.34 8.67
N THR A 27 1.40 6.51 8.95
CA THR A 27 2.47 6.18 7.99
C THR A 27 2.53 4.67 7.74
N GLY A 28 2.25 3.84 8.75
CA GLY A 28 2.13 2.38 8.59
C GLY A 28 1.03 2.00 7.60
N HIS A 29 -0.12 2.68 7.65
CA HIS A 29 -1.20 2.50 6.66
C HIS A 29 -0.74 2.94 5.27
N ILE A 30 -0.04 4.07 5.17
CA ILE A 30 0.45 4.60 3.90
C ILE A 30 1.42 3.61 3.24
N ILE A 31 2.38 3.08 3.99
CA ILE A 31 3.35 2.09 3.50
C ILE A 31 2.61 0.87 2.94
N SER A 32 1.64 0.36 3.68
CA SER A 32 0.86 -0.81 3.26
C SER A 32 0.04 -0.51 2.01
N ASN A 33 -0.58 0.67 1.94
CA ASN A 33 -1.34 1.10 0.78
C ASN A 33 -0.47 1.21 -0.48
N LEU A 34 0.76 1.72 -0.35
CA LEU A 34 1.68 1.83 -1.48
C LEU A 34 1.99 0.47 -2.09
N LEU A 35 2.26 -0.52 -1.25
CA LEU A 35 2.55 -1.88 -1.73
C LEU A 35 1.32 -2.49 -2.40
N ILE A 36 0.17 -2.46 -1.73
CA ILE A 36 -1.06 -3.07 -2.25
C ILE A 36 -1.51 -2.39 -3.52
N HIS A 37 -1.44 -1.06 -3.59
CA HIS A 37 -1.82 -0.33 -4.79
C HIS A 37 -0.93 -0.70 -5.98
N SER A 38 0.37 -0.91 -5.76
CA SER A 38 1.27 -1.34 -6.82
C SER A 38 0.86 -2.70 -7.41
N LEU A 39 0.37 -3.61 -6.58
CA LEU A 39 -0.16 -4.90 -7.04
C LEU A 39 -1.46 -4.72 -7.82
N LYS A 40 -2.32 -3.81 -7.41
CA LYS A 40 -3.56 -3.50 -8.12
C LYS A 40 -3.28 -2.86 -9.48
N ILE A 41 -2.30 -1.96 -9.55
CA ILE A 41 -1.85 -1.39 -10.83
C ILE A 41 -1.35 -2.51 -11.76
N ASN A 42 -0.56 -3.44 -11.22
CA ASN A 42 -0.05 -4.57 -11.99
C ASN A 42 -1.18 -5.43 -12.57
N GLN A 43 -2.20 -5.75 -11.77
CA GLN A 43 -3.35 -6.52 -12.25
C GLN A 43 -4.07 -5.80 -13.39
N ALA A 44 -4.37 -4.52 -13.22
CA ALA A 44 -5.06 -3.73 -14.24
C ALA A 44 -4.23 -3.63 -15.52
N ASN A 45 -2.91 -3.41 -15.41
CA ASN A 45 -2.03 -3.34 -16.55
C ASN A 45 -2.00 -4.64 -17.37
N LEU A 46 -2.09 -5.78 -16.68
CA LEU A 46 -2.07 -7.09 -17.33
C LEU A 46 -3.40 -7.45 -18.02
N PHE A 47 -4.53 -6.99 -17.49
CA PHE A 47 -5.84 -7.49 -17.91
C PHE A 47 -6.79 -6.44 -18.50
N ALA A 48 -6.57 -5.15 -18.32
CA ALA A 48 -7.42 -4.14 -18.91
C ALA A 48 -7.35 -4.19 -20.44
N LYS A 49 -8.51 -4.03 -21.09
CA LYS A 49 -8.63 -4.10 -22.55
C LYS A 49 -9.08 -2.76 -23.11
N GLY A 50 -8.97 -2.63 -24.45
CA GLY A 50 -9.38 -1.42 -25.16
C GLY A 50 -8.36 -0.29 -25.03
N SER A 51 -8.81 0.94 -25.19
CA SER A 51 -7.95 2.12 -25.15
C SER A 51 -7.24 2.31 -23.82
N VAL A 52 -7.84 1.86 -22.72
CA VAL A 52 -7.22 1.93 -21.39
C VAL A 52 -5.98 1.07 -21.30
N SER A 53 -5.92 -0.06 -22.03
CA SER A 53 -4.73 -0.91 -22.03
C SER A 53 -3.51 -0.19 -22.57
N LEU A 54 -3.69 0.67 -23.57
CA LEU A 54 -2.59 1.47 -24.14
C LEU A 54 -2.10 2.52 -23.13
N PHE A 55 -3.04 3.17 -22.45
CA PHE A 55 -2.71 4.14 -21.40
C PHE A 55 -1.95 3.48 -20.26
N LEU A 56 -2.42 2.34 -19.77
CA LEU A 56 -1.76 1.63 -18.67
C LEU A 56 -0.41 1.08 -19.08
N ALA A 57 -0.26 0.58 -20.32
CA ALA A 57 1.03 0.11 -20.81
C ALA A 57 2.07 1.23 -20.79
N GLU A 58 1.65 2.48 -21.01
CA GLU A 58 2.55 3.63 -20.96
C GLU A 58 2.86 4.07 -19.52
N LYS A 59 1.87 4.03 -18.63
CA LYS A 59 1.96 4.67 -17.30
C LYS A 59 2.25 3.74 -16.14
N ALA A 60 1.80 2.48 -16.22
CA ALA A 60 1.78 1.59 -15.05
C ALA A 60 3.16 1.33 -14.46
N ALA A 61 4.17 1.08 -15.28
CA ALA A 61 5.52 0.79 -14.79
C ALA A 61 6.10 1.98 -14.01
N GLY A 62 5.86 3.20 -14.48
CA GLY A 62 6.30 4.42 -13.80
C GLY A 62 5.59 4.62 -12.48
N TRP A 63 4.29 4.36 -12.41
CA TRP A 63 3.52 4.45 -11.17
C TRP A 63 4.00 3.43 -10.14
N ILE A 64 4.22 2.19 -10.57
CA ILE A 64 4.72 1.14 -9.68
C ILE A 64 6.10 1.49 -9.16
N ALA A 65 7.00 1.96 -10.03
CA ALA A 65 8.35 2.36 -9.64
C ALA A 65 8.33 3.51 -8.63
N TYR A 66 7.46 4.51 -8.86
CA TYR A 66 7.30 5.63 -7.93
C TYR A 66 6.79 5.17 -6.57
N GLU A 67 5.76 4.32 -6.55
CA GLU A 67 5.20 3.82 -5.30
C GLU A 67 6.21 2.97 -4.54
N ARG A 68 7.03 2.18 -5.24
CA ARG A 68 8.09 1.39 -4.63
C ARG A 68 9.18 2.27 -4.04
N GLN A 69 9.53 3.34 -4.72
CA GLN A 69 10.51 4.30 -4.20
C GLN A 69 10.01 4.98 -2.93
N GLU A 70 8.76 5.42 -2.91
CA GLU A 70 8.14 6.01 -1.73
C GLU A 70 8.06 5.00 -0.58
N PHE A 71 7.69 3.76 -0.89
CA PHE A 71 7.66 2.67 0.07
C PHE A 71 9.03 2.47 0.74
N ASP A 72 10.08 2.41 -0.06
CA ASP A 72 11.44 2.20 0.46
C ASP A 72 11.90 3.38 1.32
N GLN A 73 11.64 4.60 0.89
CA GLN A 73 12.04 5.79 1.63
C GLN A 73 11.33 5.91 2.97
N LEU A 74 10.02 5.67 3.00
CA LEU A 74 9.24 5.72 4.24
C LEU A 74 9.65 4.62 5.21
N ASN A 75 9.91 3.42 4.71
CA ASN A 75 10.38 2.32 5.54
C ASN A 75 11.70 2.70 6.26
N HIS A 76 12.66 3.22 5.52
CA HIS A 76 13.94 3.63 6.09
C HIS A 76 13.78 4.76 7.10
N LEU A 77 12.94 5.74 6.79
CA LEU A 77 12.67 6.86 7.67
C LEU A 77 12.11 6.38 9.02
N LEU A 78 11.11 5.51 8.97
CA LEU A 78 10.46 5.02 10.18
C LEU A 78 11.39 4.14 11.02
N VAL A 79 12.13 3.24 10.37
CA VAL A 79 13.11 2.38 11.07
C VAL A 79 14.18 3.23 11.73
N ASN A 80 14.68 4.25 11.04
CA ASN A 80 15.68 5.16 11.57
C ASN A 80 15.16 5.94 12.78
N ASN A 81 13.85 6.16 12.86
CA ASN A 81 13.22 6.84 14.00
C ASN A 81 12.81 5.86 15.10
N GLY A 82 13.14 4.59 14.98
CA GLY A 82 12.82 3.58 15.99
C GLY A 82 11.38 3.09 15.95
N GLU A 83 10.65 3.33 14.87
CA GLU A 83 9.26 2.92 14.74
C GLU A 83 9.14 1.48 14.26
N SER A 84 8.06 0.81 14.69
CA SER A 84 7.69 -0.51 14.18
C SER A 84 6.93 -0.35 12.87
N ILE A 85 7.26 -1.18 11.89
CA ILE A 85 6.62 -1.13 10.58
C ILE A 85 6.15 -2.52 10.15
N PRO A 86 5.14 -2.61 9.27
CA PRO A 86 4.79 -3.88 8.63
C PRO A 86 5.95 -4.38 7.76
N THR A 87 6.26 -5.66 7.84
CA THR A 87 7.35 -6.27 7.08
C THR A 87 6.99 -7.59 6.41
N ILE A 88 5.85 -8.17 6.75
CA ILE A 88 5.38 -9.44 6.14
C ILE A 88 4.01 -9.24 5.50
N THR A 89 3.66 -10.12 4.57
CA THR A 89 2.42 -10.00 3.80
C THR A 89 1.18 -9.93 4.68
N ALA A 90 1.14 -10.70 5.76
CA ALA A 90 -0.01 -10.68 6.69
C ALA A 90 -0.20 -9.30 7.31
N GLN A 91 0.88 -8.62 7.66
CA GLN A 91 0.82 -7.28 8.23
C GLN A 91 0.39 -6.25 7.17
N PHE A 92 0.91 -6.34 5.95
CA PHE A 92 0.49 -5.44 4.88
C PHE A 92 -1.00 -5.58 4.58
N LYS A 93 -1.51 -6.80 4.58
CA LYS A 93 -2.94 -7.06 4.37
C LYS A 93 -3.78 -6.47 5.50
N GLU A 94 -3.31 -6.58 6.73
CA GLU A 94 -4.01 -6.05 7.90
C GLU A 94 -4.05 -4.52 7.91
N TYR A 95 -2.95 -3.87 7.57
CA TYR A 95 -2.82 -2.42 7.68
C TYR A 95 -3.28 -1.65 6.44
N THR A 96 -3.37 -2.29 5.29
CA THR A 96 -3.85 -1.57 4.10
C THR A 96 -5.32 -1.21 4.24
N MET A 97 -5.67 -0.03 3.71
CA MET A 97 -7.05 0.43 3.60
C MET A 97 -7.62 0.17 2.22
N LEU A 98 -6.84 -0.44 1.32
CA LEU A 98 -7.26 -0.79 -0.02
C LEU A 98 -7.71 -2.23 -0.08
N GLU A 99 -8.75 -2.49 -0.88
CA GLU A 99 -9.27 -3.83 -1.10
C GLU A 99 -8.73 -4.39 -2.41
N GLU A 100 -8.38 -5.67 -2.39
CA GLU A 100 -7.96 -6.41 -3.58
C GLU A 100 -9.08 -7.36 -3.99
N ASP A 101 -9.34 -7.43 -5.28
CA ASP A 101 -10.34 -8.33 -5.84
C ASP A 101 -9.81 -8.92 -7.15
N GLY A 102 -9.52 -10.22 -7.16
CA GLY A 102 -9.05 -10.91 -8.35
C GLY A 102 -10.04 -10.89 -9.51
N SER A 103 -11.34 -10.73 -9.23
CA SER A 103 -12.34 -10.65 -10.29
C SER A 103 -12.31 -9.31 -11.02
N SER A 104 -11.72 -8.28 -10.44
CA SER A 104 -11.63 -6.95 -11.05
C SER A 104 -10.92 -6.96 -12.40
N LYS A 105 -10.03 -7.93 -12.63
CA LYS A 105 -9.32 -8.07 -13.92
C LYS A 105 -10.25 -8.35 -15.10
N TYR A 106 -11.47 -8.79 -14.83
CA TYR A 106 -12.46 -9.06 -15.86
C TYR A 106 -13.47 -7.93 -16.06
N LEU A 107 -13.35 -6.84 -15.28
CA LEU A 107 -14.17 -5.65 -15.48
C LEU A 107 -13.71 -4.90 -16.74
N ALA A 108 -14.60 -4.04 -17.26
CA ALA A 108 -14.23 -3.14 -18.35
C ALA A 108 -13.03 -2.28 -17.97
N GLY A 109 -12.17 -1.96 -18.95
CA GLY A 109 -10.91 -1.24 -18.69
C GLY A 109 -11.10 0.10 -18.00
N ASP A 110 -12.13 0.86 -18.38
CA ASP A 110 -12.46 2.14 -17.76
C ASP A 110 -12.82 1.99 -16.27
N LYS A 111 -13.49 0.91 -15.92
CA LYS A 111 -13.82 0.61 -14.52
C LYS A 111 -12.60 0.22 -13.71
N GLN A 112 -11.66 -0.53 -14.31
CA GLN A 112 -10.40 -0.85 -13.67
C GLN A 112 -9.58 0.40 -13.42
N LEU A 113 -9.49 1.30 -14.41
CA LEU A 113 -8.77 2.56 -14.25
C LEU A 113 -9.44 3.45 -13.20
N PHE A 114 -10.77 3.53 -13.20
CA PHE A 114 -11.52 4.31 -12.20
C PHE A 114 -11.22 3.82 -10.78
N ALA A 115 -11.16 2.50 -10.58
CA ALA A 115 -10.84 1.92 -9.28
C ALA A 115 -9.44 2.32 -8.81
N LEU A 116 -8.45 2.32 -9.72
CA LEU A 116 -7.09 2.77 -9.39
C LEU A 116 -7.04 4.24 -8.99
N VAL A 117 -7.77 5.08 -9.71
CA VAL A 117 -7.84 6.52 -9.40
C VAL A 117 -8.51 6.75 -8.05
N LYS A 118 -9.57 6.01 -7.76
CA LYS A 118 -10.23 6.07 -6.45
C LYS A 118 -9.29 5.67 -5.32
N ASP A 119 -8.45 4.66 -5.55
CA ASP A 119 -7.45 4.23 -4.58
C ASP A 119 -6.38 5.31 -4.37
N PHE A 120 -6.00 6.06 -5.41
CA PHE A 120 -5.12 7.22 -5.25
C PHE A 120 -5.74 8.27 -4.33
N ASP A 121 -7.04 8.54 -4.48
CA ASP A 121 -7.76 9.46 -3.60
C ASP A 121 -7.74 8.98 -2.15
N THR A 122 -7.96 7.69 -1.92
CA THR A 122 -7.89 7.09 -0.59
C THR A 122 -6.50 7.27 0.02
N GLN A 123 -5.45 7.01 -0.76
CA GLN A 123 -4.06 7.19 -0.30
C GLN A 123 -3.77 8.65 0.04
N THR A 124 -4.24 9.59 -0.78
CA THR A 124 -4.07 11.02 -0.55
C THR A 124 -4.72 11.43 0.77
N LEU A 125 -5.89 10.88 1.09
CA LEU A 125 -6.57 11.14 2.34
C LEU A 125 -5.71 10.74 3.55
N PHE A 126 -5.09 9.56 3.51
CA PHE A 126 -4.21 9.08 4.58
C PHE A 126 -2.93 9.92 4.68
N ILE A 127 -2.34 10.30 3.58
CA ILE A 127 -1.15 11.17 3.55
C ILE A 127 -1.48 12.52 4.18
N THR A 128 -2.63 13.09 3.87
CA THR A 128 -3.08 14.37 4.43
C THR A 128 -3.25 14.30 5.94
N LYS A 129 -3.71 13.16 6.46
CA LYS A 129 -3.90 12.96 7.91
C LYS A 129 -2.59 12.70 8.65
N ALA A 130 -1.58 12.23 7.94
CA ALA A 130 -0.27 11.98 8.54
C ALA A 130 0.48 13.31 8.80
#